data_a878ca88322373b8dd01d00d556bd379
#
_entry.id   a878ca88322373b8dd01d00d556bd379
#
_cell.length_a   1.000
_cell.length_b   1.000
_cell.length_c   1.000
_cell.angle_alpha   90.00
_cell.angle_beta   90.00
_cell.angle_gamma   90.00
#
_symmetry.space_group_name_H-M   'P 1'
#
loop_
_entity.id
_entity.type
_entity.pdbx_description
1 polymer ?
#
loop_
_entity_poly.entity_id
_entity_poly.type
_entity_poly.pdbx_seq_one_letter_code
_entity_poly.pdbx_strand_id
1 'polypeptide(L)'
;HKYKLVDVNSTTRFGEIDLIVQNKKYLCFVEVKQRNINSIALPREFVTYSKQQKIIASAKMYLMQNKTDLQPRFDVIEIYTDNNKIKSIKHLENAFQLV
;
A
#
# COMPACT_ATOMS: atom_id res chain seq x y z
N HIS A 1 -9.66 8.42 9.68
CA HIS A 1 -8.42 7.99 10.28
C HIS A 1 -7.37 9.08 10.20
N LYS A 2 -6.48 9.07 11.16
CA LYS A 2 -5.53 10.15 11.36
C LYS A 2 -4.20 9.88 10.70
N TYR A 3 -4.24 9.68 9.38
CA TYR A 3 -3.01 9.53 8.60
C TYR A 3 -2.72 10.82 7.85
N LYS A 4 -1.45 11.18 7.81
CA LYS A 4 -0.97 12.30 7.02
C LYS A 4 -0.38 11.77 5.73
N LEU A 5 -0.76 12.36 4.61
CA LEU A 5 -0.19 12.01 3.31
C LEU A 5 1.25 12.50 3.25
N VAL A 6 2.16 11.59 2.87
CA VAL A 6 3.58 11.90 2.71
C VAL A 6 3.94 11.99 1.23
N ASP A 7 3.52 11.02 0.43
CA ASP A 7 3.82 10.99 -1.00
C ASP A 7 2.83 10.12 -1.75
N VAL A 8 2.70 10.37 -3.04
CA VAL A 8 1.90 9.54 -3.95
C VAL A 8 2.77 9.14 -5.13
N ASN A 9 2.56 7.92 -5.65
CA ASN A 9 3.27 7.39 -6.81
C ASN A 9 4.78 7.58 -6.70
N SER A 10 5.33 7.19 -5.54
CA SER A 10 6.76 7.30 -5.29
C SER A 10 7.51 6.27 -6.11
N THR A 11 8.34 6.72 -7.04
CA THR A 11 9.03 5.85 -8.00
C THR A 11 10.47 5.61 -7.59
N THR A 12 10.90 4.35 -7.67
CA THR A 12 12.29 3.96 -7.51
C THR A 12 12.67 3.05 -8.69
N ARG A 13 13.95 2.71 -8.79
CA ARG A 13 14.40 1.75 -9.81
C ARG A 13 13.81 0.35 -9.62
N PHE A 14 13.26 0.05 -8.44
CA PHE A 14 12.66 -1.25 -8.14
C PHE A 14 11.16 -1.28 -8.44
N GLY A 15 10.53 -0.13 -8.64
CA GLY A 15 9.11 -0.02 -8.89
C GLY A 15 8.51 1.21 -8.25
N GLU A 16 7.19 1.20 -8.15
CA GLU A 16 6.42 2.33 -7.64
C GLU A 16 5.66 1.95 -6.38
N ILE A 17 5.62 2.87 -5.43
CA ILE A 17 4.76 2.75 -4.25
C ILE A 17 3.59 3.70 -4.46
N ASP A 18 2.36 3.18 -4.43
CA ASP A 18 1.18 3.96 -4.76
C ASP A 18 0.97 5.12 -3.80
N LEU A 19 1.18 4.87 -2.51
CA LEU A 19 0.86 5.85 -1.50
C LEU A 19 1.76 5.67 -0.29
N ILE A 20 2.26 6.78 0.26
CA ILE A 20 2.99 6.76 1.52
C ILE A 20 2.25 7.69 2.49
N VAL A 21 1.84 7.15 3.63
CA VAL A 21 1.15 7.89 4.67
C VAL A 21 1.82 7.64 6.02
N GLN A 22 1.59 8.51 6.97
CA GLN A 22 2.15 8.34 8.30
C GLN A 22 1.15 8.72 9.39
N ASN A 23 1.32 8.12 10.55
CA ASN A 23 0.69 8.57 11.78
C ASN A 23 1.78 8.78 12.84
N LYS A 24 1.43 8.82 14.11
CA LYS A 24 2.40 9.08 15.18
C LYS A 24 3.43 7.96 15.32
N LYS A 25 3.11 6.75 14.87
CA LYS A 25 3.91 5.55 15.13
C LYS A 25 4.48 4.93 13.88
N TYR A 26 3.75 4.97 12.77
CA TYR A 26 4.08 4.22 11.56
C TYR A 26 4.28 5.11 10.35
N LEU A 27 5.23 4.72 9.50
CA LEU A 27 5.34 5.18 8.13
C LEU A 27 4.84 4.03 7.24
N CYS A 28 3.71 4.24 6.56
CA CYS A 28 2.98 3.19 5.87
C CYS A 28 3.21 3.28 4.38
N PHE A 29 3.72 2.20 3.79
CA PHE A 29 3.86 2.06 2.35
C PHE A 29 2.66 1.27 1.86
N VAL A 30 1.84 1.89 1.02
CA VAL A 30 0.50 1.40 0.72
C VAL A 30 0.38 1.01 -0.74
N GLU A 31 -0.10 -0.21 -1.00
CA GLU A 31 -0.52 -0.67 -2.32
C GLU A 31 -2.02 -0.46 -2.43
N VAL A 32 -2.47 0.19 -3.49
CA VAL A 32 -3.89 0.43 -3.73
C VAL A 32 -4.39 -0.58 -4.78
N LYS A 33 -5.43 -1.32 -4.44
CA LYS A 33 -6.06 -2.30 -5.31
C LYS A 33 -7.50 -1.91 -5.59
N GLN A 34 -7.84 -1.76 -6.85
CA GLN A 34 -9.22 -1.53 -7.25
C GLN A 34 -9.86 -2.86 -7.65
N ARG A 35 -11.07 -3.12 -7.12
CA ARG A 35 -11.79 -4.35 -7.41
C ARG A 35 -13.23 -4.02 -7.80
N ASN A 36 -13.74 -4.71 -8.81
CA ASN A 36 -15.14 -4.62 -9.16
C ASN A 36 -15.95 -5.51 -8.21
N ILE A 37 -17.01 -4.95 -7.63
CA ILE A 37 -17.85 -5.68 -6.68
C ILE A 37 -18.51 -6.91 -7.32
N ASN A 38 -18.71 -6.90 -8.64
CA ASN A 38 -19.31 -8.00 -9.36
C ASN A 38 -18.31 -9.12 -9.70
N SER A 39 -17.04 -8.97 -9.33
CA SER A 39 -16.00 -9.99 -9.51
C SER A 39 -15.93 -10.97 -8.35
N ILE A 40 -17.01 -11.17 -7.64
CA ILE A 40 -17.06 -11.93 -6.39
C ILE A 40 -16.76 -13.41 -6.55
N ALA A 41 -16.97 -13.93 -7.75
CA ALA A 41 -16.76 -15.35 -8.02
C ALA A 41 -15.28 -15.75 -7.91
N LEU A 42 -14.39 -14.79 -7.96
CA LEU A 42 -12.96 -15.07 -7.89
C LEU A 42 -12.46 -14.91 -6.45
N PRO A 43 -11.54 -15.77 -6.00
CA PRO A 43 -10.91 -15.61 -4.72
C PRO A 43 -10.23 -14.25 -4.63
N ARG A 44 -10.17 -13.69 -3.43
CA ARG A 44 -9.42 -12.46 -3.20
C ARG A 44 -7.99 -12.63 -3.67
N GLU A 45 -7.54 -11.73 -4.53
CA GLU A 45 -6.15 -11.69 -4.92
C GLU A 45 -5.34 -10.92 -3.89
N PHE A 46 -4.34 -11.56 -3.35
CA PHE A 46 -3.39 -10.91 -2.47
C PHE A 46 -2.26 -10.31 -3.30
N VAL A 47 -1.53 -9.36 -2.73
CA VAL A 47 -0.30 -8.87 -3.34
C VAL A 47 0.66 -10.04 -3.45
N THR A 48 1.15 -10.34 -4.66
CA THR A 48 2.04 -11.47 -4.89
C THR A 48 3.36 -11.29 -4.15
N TYR A 49 4.03 -12.40 -3.86
CA TYR A 49 5.34 -12.34 -3.21
C TYR A 49 6.33 -11.49 -4.01
N SER A 50 6.35 -11.66 -5.33
CA SER A 50 7.23 -10.87 -6.22
C SER A 50 6.95 -9.37 -6.07
N LYS A 51 5.69 -8.97 -6.07
CA LYS A 51 5.33 -7.57 -5.90
C LYS A 51 5.65 -7.07 -4.51
N GLN A 52 5.43 -7.89 -3.48
CA GLN A 52 5.83 -7.54 -2.11
C GLN A 52 7.33 -7.23 -2.04
N GLN A 53 8.16 -8.06 -2.68
CA GLN A 53 9.60 -7.85 -2.67
C GLN A 53 10.00 -6.55 -3.36
N LYS A 54 9.33 -6.18 -4.45
CA LYS A 54 9.57 -4.91 -5.12
C LYS A 54 9.16 -3.71 -4.26
N ILE A 55 8.04 -3.81 -3.58
CA ILE A 55 7.58 -2.76 -2.66
C ILE A 55 8.56 -2.61 -1.50
N ILE A 56 9.00 -3.72 -0.93
CA ILE A 56 9.97 -3.71 0.18
C ILE A 56 11.29 -3.08 -0.26
N ALA A 57 11.80 -3.42 -1.45
CA ALA A 57 13.03 -2.82 -1.97
C ALA A 57 12.87 -1.32 -2.18
N SER A 58 11.73 -0.89 -2.74
CA SER A 58 11.43 0.53 -2.93
C SER A 58 11.34 1.27 -1.59
N ALA A 59 10.72 0.64 -0.59
CA ALA A 59 10.61 1.24 0.74
C ALA A 59 11.98 1.39 1.41
N LYS A 60 12.84 0.39 1.27
CA LYS A 60 14.21 0.48 1.82
C LYS A 60 14.97 1.63 1.18
N MET A 61 14.85 1.81 -0.12
CA MET A 61 15.48 2.94 -0.81
C MET A 61 14.92 4.26 -0.33
N TYR A 62 13.60 4.36 -0.19
CA TYR A 62 12.96 5.56 0.34
C TYR A 62 13.50 5.90 1.74
N LEU A 63 13.61 4.90 2.61
CA LEU A 63 14.08 5.10 3.98
C LEU A 63 15.56 5.49 4.06
N MET A 64 16.36 5.08 3.08
CA MET A 64 17.76 5.52 3.00
C MET A 64 17.85 7.00 2.67
N GLN A 65 16.91 7.53 1.90
CA GLN A 65 16.90 8.92 1.46
C GLN A 65 16.08 9.83 2.39
N ASN A 66 15.20 9.24 3.17
CA ASN A 66 14.28 10.00 4.03
C ASN A 66 14.27 9.35 5.41
N LYS A 67 15.22 9.72 6.24
CA LYS A 67 15.36 9.13 7.58
C LYS A 67 14.18 9.50 8.46
N THR A 68 13.72 8.52 9.23
CA THR A 68 12.59 8.70 10.14
C THR A 68 12.73 7.73 11.31
N ASP A 69 12.16 8.10 12.45
CA ASP A 69 12.08 7.22 13.62
C ASP A 69 10.78 6.38 13.61
N LEU A 70 9.91 6.61 12.63
CA LEU A 70 8.66 5.88 12.53
C LEU A 70 8.91 4.44 12.10
N GLN A 71 8.10 3.53 12.62
CA GLN A 71 8.17 2.12 12.25
C GLN A 71 7.60 1.93 10.86
N PRO A 72 8.34 1.31 9.91
CA PRO A 72 7.79 0.99 8.60
C PRO A 72 6.67 -0.04 8.72
N ARG A 73 5.63 0.15 7.90
CA ARG A 73 4.50 -0.79 7.84
C ARG A 73 4.00 -0.86 6.41
N PHE A 74 3.60 -2.07 5.97
CA PHE A 74 3.11 -2.29 4.61
C PHE A 74 1.62 -2.58 4.67
N ASP A 75 0.86 -1.74 4.00
CA ASP A 75 -0.60 -1.78 4.01
C ASP A 75 -1.14 -1.97 2.61
N VAL A 76 -2.36 -2.46 2.52
CA VAL A 76 -3.11 -2.54 1.27
C VAL A 76 -4.44 -1.81 1.46
N ILE A 77 -4.81 -1.00 0.50
CA ILE A 77 -6.14 -0.39 0.45
C ILE A 77 -6.87 -1.00 -0.72
N GLU A 78 -8.02 -1.61 -0.45
CA GLU A 78 -8.90 -2.16 -1.47
C GLU A 78 -10.06 -1.19 -1.70
N ILE A 79 -10.24 -0.78 -2.96
CA ILE A 79 -11.34 0.08 -3.36
C ILE A 79 -12.31 -0.77 -4.17
N TYR A 80 -13.52 -0.93 -3.67
CA TYR A 80 -14.55 -1.72 -4.31
C TYR A 80 -15.46 -0.79 -5.11
N THR A 81 -15.63 -1.10 -6.40
CA THR A 81 -16.41 -0.27 -7.32
C THR A 81 -17.55 -1.05 -7.94
N ASP A 82 -18.58 -0.33 -8.37
CA ASP A 82 -19.71 -0.84 -9.13
C ASP A 82 -20.09 0.25 -10.14
N ASN A 83 -20.11 -0.11 -11.43
CA ASN A 83 -20.37 0.85 -12.52
C ASN A 83 -19.50 2.11 -12.39
N ASN A 84 -18.21 1.92 -12.10
CA ASN A 84 -17.22 2.99 -11.93
C ASN A 84 -17.48 3.90 -10.74
N LYS A 85 -18.38 3.51 -9.84
CA LYS A 85 -18.61 4.26 -8.59
C LYS A 85 -18.02 3.51 -7.41
N ILE A 86 -17.39 4.26 -6.52
CA ILE A 86 -16.81 3.66 -5.31
C ILE A 86 -17.94 3.28 -4.35
N LYS A 87 -18.00 2.01 -3.99
CA LYS A 87 -18.98 1.48 -3.04
C LYS A 87 -18.43 1.31 -1.64
N SER A 88 -17.16 0.93 -1.54
CA SER A 88 -16.53 0.80 -0.23
C SER A 88 -15.02 0.86 -0.38
N ILE A 89 -14.35 1.18 0.72
CA ILE A 89 -12.90 1.20 0.82
C ILE A 89 -12.54 0.38 2.05
N LYS A 90 -11.59 -0.53 1.88
CA LYS A 90 -11.11 -1.36 2.98
C LYS A 90 -9.62 -1.16 3.15
N HIS A 91 -9.19 -0.79 4.34
CA HIS A 91 -7.79 -0.60 4.67
C HIS A 91 -7.28 -1.81 5.44
N LEU A 92 -6.35 -2.53 4.85
CA LEU A 92 -5.71 -3.71 5.45
C LEU A 92 -4.36 -3.27 6.00
N GLU A 93 -4.31 -3.05 7.30
CA GLU A 93 -3.08 -2.65 7.96
C GLU A 93 -2.15 -3.83 8.12
N ASN A 94 -0.86 -3.60 7.95
CA ASN A 94 0.18 -4.61 8.14
C ASN A 94 -0.12 -5.87 7.30
N ALA A 95 -0.41 -5.65 6.03
CA ALA A 95 -0.84 -6.71 5.12
C ALA A 95 0.29 -7.69 4.78
N PHE A 96 1.53 -7.24 4.80
CA PHE A 96 2.73 -8.07 4.67
C PHE A 96 3.88 -7.38 5.38
N GLN A 97 4.98 -8.09 5.56
CA GLN A 97 6.05 -7.64 6.43
C GLN A 97 7.41 -7.73 5.75
N LEU A 98 8.32 -6.92 6.25
CA LEU A 98 9.75 -7.06 5.96
C LEU A 98 10.22 -8.42 6.43
N VAL A 99 10.75 -9.22 5.50
CA VAL A 99 11.30 -10.52 5.82
C VAL A 99 12.75 -10.56 5.38
#